data_3cc8374d0a8792103e92f7e12330902a
#
_entry.id   3cc8374d0a8792103e92f7e12330902a
#
_cell.length_a   1.000
_cell.length_b   1.000
_cell.length_c   1.000
_cell.angle_alpha   90.00
_cell.angle_beta   90.00
_cell.angle_gamma   90.00
#
_symmetry.space_group_name_H-M   'P 1'
#
loop_
_entity.id
_entity.type
_entity.pdbx_description
1 polymer ?
#
loop_
_entity_poly.entity_id
_entity_poly.type
_entity_poly.pdbx_seq_one_letter_code
_entity_poly.pdbx_strand_id
1 'polypeptide(L)'
;MGKVVINSYEDFEKLVGQQIGISDYVELTQERINLFADATLDHQWIHVDPERAKVESPFHSTIAHGYLTLSLLPHLWNQIIEVNNLK
;
A
#
# COMPACT_ATOMS: atom_id res chain seq x y z
N MET A 1 -3.60 -1.70 -17.98
CA MET A 1 -4.66 -2.71 -18.13
C MET A 1 -6.00 -2.16 -17.65
N GLY A 2 -7.09 -2.62 -18.28
CA GLY A 2 -8.42 -2.23 -17.87
C GLY A 2 -8.79 -2.77 -16.49
N LYS A 3 -9.64 -2.04 -15.81
CA LYS A 3 -10.16 -2.44 -14.51
C LYS A 3 -11.29 -3.45 -14.68
N VAL A 4 -11.43 -4.32 -13.68
CA VAL A 4 -12.63 -5.15 -13.55
C VAL A 4 -13.75 -4.26 -13.02
N VAL A 5 -14.90 -4.27 -13.69
CA VAL A 5 -16.04 -3.42 -13.33
C VAL A 5 -17.04 -4.23 -12.53
N ILE A 6 -17.42 -3.71 -11.36
CA ILE A 6 -18.39 -4.33 -10.46
C ILE A 6 -19.62 -3.41 -10.38
N ASN A 7 -20.76 -3.91 -10.81
CA ASN A 7 -22.01 -3.16 -10.79
C ASN A 7 -23.04 -3.74 -9.82
N SER A 8 -22.78 -4.93 -9.27
CA SER A 8 -23.70 -5.62 -8.37
C SER A 8 -22.93 -6.54 -7.42
N TYR A 9 -23.59 -6.98 -6.38
CA TYR A 9 -23.02 -7.96 -5.45
C TYR A 9 -22.71 -9.28 -6.16
N GLU A 10 -23.57 -9.68 -7.09
CA GLU A 10 -23.39 -10.90 -7.88
C GLU A 10 -22.10 -10.85 -8.70
N ASP A 11 -21.69 -9.67 -9.17
CA ASP A 11 -20.43 -9.51 -9.90
C ASP A 11 -19.24 -9.85 -9.01
N PHE A 12 -19.29 -9.47 -7.73
CA PHE A 12 -18.26 -9.87 -6.78
C PHE A 12 -18.25 -11.38 -6.55
N GLU A 13 -19.42 -11.99 -6.39
CA GLU A 13 -19.51 -13.43 -6.13
C GLU A 13 -18.85 -14.26 -7.22
N LYS A 14 -18.98 -13.83 -8.47
CA LYS A 14 -18.39 -14.53 -9.61
C LYS A 14 -16.87 -14.55 -9.60
N LEU A 15 -16.26 -13.64 -8.83
CA LEU A 15 -14.82 -13.48 -8.80
C LEU A 15 -14.15 -14.25 -7.65
N VAL A 16 -14.95 -14.85 -6.78
CA VAL A 16 -14.39 -15.60 -5.63
C VAL A 16 -13.47 -16.71 -6.13
N GLY A 17 -12.28 -16.76 -5.55
CA GLY A 17 -11.27 -17.75 -5.93
C GLY A 17 -10.46 -17.39 -7.16
N GLN A 18 -10.69 -16.22 -7.77
CA GLN A 18 -9.98 -15.80 -8.98
C GLN A 18 -9.06 -14.61 -8.69
N GLN A 19 -7.96 -14.53 -9.41
CA GLN A 19 -7.13 -13.34 -9.43
C GLN A 19 -7.82 -12.31 -10.32
N ILE A 20 -8.17 -11.16 -9.74
CA ILE A 20 -8.94 -10.12 -10.45
C ILE A 20 -8.08 -9.06 -11.11
N GLY A 21 -6.78 -9.04 -10.83
CA GLY A 21 -5.88 -8.10 -11.45
C GLY A 21 -4.57 -7.99 -10.70
N ILE A 22 -3.66 -7.22 -11.25
CA ILE A 22 -2.36 -6.92 -10.65
C ILE A 22 -2.15 -5.41 -10.79
N SER A 23 -1.89 -4.74 -9.67
CA SER A 23 -1.59 -3.31 -9.70
C SER A 23 -0.16 -3.06 -10.17
N ASP A 24 0.14 -1.81 -10.53
CA ASP A 24 1.51 -1.38 -10.73
C ASP A 24 2.26 -1.36 -9.40
N TYR A 25 3.58 -1.40 -9.47
CA TYR A 25 4.41 -1.21 -8.29
C TYR A 25 4.38 0.25 -7.84
N VAL A 26 4.43 0.44 -6.54
CA VAL A 26 4.59 1.77 -5.94
C VAL A 26 5.89 1.76 -5.15
N GLU A 27 6.79 2.69 -5.48
CA GLU A 27 8.03 2.83 -4.73
C GLU A 27 7.77 3.56 -3.42
N LEU A 28 8.17 2.95 -2.30
CA LEU A 28 8.10 3.57 -0.99
C LEU A 28 9.42 4.29 -0.72
N THR A 29 9.49 5.54 -1.15
CA THR A 29 10.68 6.38 -0.97
C THR A 29 10.84 6.80 0.49
N GLN A 30 12.05 7.21 0.87
CA GLN A 30 12.28 7.76 2.21
C GLN A 30 11.39 8.98 2.46
N GLU A 31 11.13 9.79 1.43
CA GLU A 31 10.24 10.95 1.56
C GLU A 31 8.83 10.53 1.94
N ARG A 32 8.28 9.48 1.31
CA ARG A 32 6.95 8.98 1.66
C ARG A 32 6.90 8.43 3.08
N ILE A 33 7.94 7.74 3.50
CA ILE A 33 8.05 7.19 4.84
C ILE A 33 8.09 8.33 5.86
N ASN A 34 8.87 9.37 5.59
CA ASN A 34 8.95 10.54 6.46
C ASN A 34 7.60 11.25 6.58
N LEU A 35 6.86 11.39 5.49
CA LEU A 35 5.53 12.00 5.50
C LEU A 35 4.56 11.20 6.35
N PHE A 36 4.61 9.88 6.25
CA PHE A 36 3.77 9.02 7.07
C PHE A 36 4.13 9.13 8.55
N ALA A 37 5.43 9.16 8.86
CA ALA A 37 5.90 9.35 10.23
C ALA A 37 5.38 10.66 10.81
N ASP A 38 5.42 11.74 10.03
CA ASP A 38 4.91 13.04 10.45
C ASP A 38 3.39 13.01 10.66
N ALA A 39 2.68 12.35 9.79
CA ALA A 39 1.22 12.26 9.88
C ALA A 39 0.74 11.44 11.08
N THR A 40 1.49 10.42 11.47
CA THR A 40 1.10 9.47 12.52
C THR A 40 1.87 9.64 13.82
N LEU A 41 2.86 10.53 13.83
CA LEU A 41 3.76 10.77 14.97
C LEU A 41 4.63 9.56 15.35
N ASP A 42 4.85 8.66 14.40
CA ASP A 42 5.72 7.50 14.58
C ASP A 42 7.08 7.76 13.93
N HIS A 43 7.99 8.31 14.72
CA HIS A 43 9.32 8.69 14.25
C HIS A 43 10.41 7.74 14.77
N GLN A 44 10.11 6.45 14.92
CA GLN A 44 11.14 5.51 15.31
C GLN A 44 12.28 5.53 14.29
N TRP A 45 13.51 5.45 14.81
CA TRP A 45 14.72 5.59 13.99
C TRP A 45 14.78 4.61 12.82
N ILE A 46 14.23 3.42 12.97
CA ILE A 46 14.25 2.40 11.93
C ILE A 46 13.50 2.83 10.66
N HIS A 47 12.61 3.80 10.77
CA HIS A 47 11.87 4.34 9.64
C HIS A 47 12.47 5.62 9.09
N VAL A 48 13.02 6.48 9.95
CA VAL A 48 13.32 7.88 9.57
C VAL A 48 14.79 8.26 9.63
N ASP A 49 15.65 7.40 10.15
CA ASP A 49 17.08 7.70 10.31
C ASP A 49 17.93 6.75 9.47
N PRO A 50 18.21 7.09 8.19
CA PRO A 50 18.99 6.22 7.31
C PRO A 50 20.39 5.92 7.82
N GLU A 51 21.06 6.90 8.44
CA GLU A 51 22.43 6.71 8.93
C GLU A 51 22.48 5.69 10.08
N ARG A 52 21.56 5.83 11.03
CA ARG A 52 21.47 4.87 12.14
C ARG A 52 21.02 3.50 11.65
N ALA A 53 20.04 3.48 10.74
CA ALA A 53 19.51 2.23 10.21
C ALA A 53 20.57 1.43 9.44
N LYS A 54 21.47 2.12 8.74
CA LYS A 54 22.55 1.47 8.01
C LYS A 54 23.42 0.60 8.91
N VAL A 55 23.63 1.03 10.16
CA VAL A 55 24.47 0.34 11.13
C VAL A 55 23.67 -0.59 12.03
N GLU A 56 22.51 -0.14 12.54
CA GLU A 56 21.80 -0.83 13.62
C GLU A 56 20.61 -1.64 13.13
N SER A 57 20.09 -1.37 11.92
CA SER A 57 18.97 -2.15 11.38
C SER A 57 19.46 -3.50 10.87
N PRO A 58 18.74 -4.60 11.15
CA PRO A 58 19.09 -5.91 10.57
C PRO A 58 19.01 -5.93 9.05
N PHE A 59 18.35 -4.94 8.45
CA PHE A 59 18.22 -4.81 6.99
C PHE A 59 19.25 -3.86 6.39
N HIS A 60 20.08 -3.22 7.22
CA HIS A 60 21.08 -2.22 6.83
C HIS A 60 20.50 -1.02 6.09
N SER A 61 19.24 -0.76 6.32
CA SER A 61 18.50 0.37 5.73
C SER A 61 17.28 0.67 6.56
N THR A 62 16.66 1.81 6.31
CA THR A 62 15.34 2.07 6.88
C THR A 62 14.31 1.15 6.24
N ILE A 63 13.21 0.94 6.95
CA ILE A 63 12.08 0.17 6.45
C ILE A 63 10.81 1.02 6.55
N ALA A 64 9.85 0.73 5.67
CA ALA A 64 8.56 1.39 5.72
C ALA A 64 7.76 0.90 6.93
N HIS A 65 6.92 1.80 7.47
CA HIS A 65 5.95 1.39 8.48
C HIS A 65 4.99 0.36 7.87
N GLY A 66 4.68 -0.69 8.63
CA GLY A 66 3.70 -1.67 8.17
C GLY A 66 2.35 -1.03 7.86
N TYR A 67 1.92 -0.06 8.68
CA TYR A 67 0.68 0.66 8.45
C TYR A 67 0.72 1.55 7.19
N LEU A 68 1.87 2.07 6.80
CA LEU A 68 2.00 2.77 5.53
C LEU A 68 1.72 1.83 4.37
N THR A 69 2.33 0.66 4.38
CA THR A 69 2.11 -0.35 3.36
C THR A 69 0.63 -0.73 3.28
N LEU A 70 0.00 -0.97 4.42
CA LEU A 70 -1.43 -1.28 4.49
C LEU A 70 -2.29 -0.14 3.94
N SER A 71 -1.91 1.11 4.24
CA SER A 71 -2.65 2.29 3.83
C SER A 71 -2.66 2.51 2.31
N LEU A 72 -1.78 1.85 1.57
CA LEU A 72 -1.74 1.94 0.12
C LEU A 72 -2.77 1.04 -0.56
N LEU A 73 -3.46 0.17 0.19
CA LEU A 73 -4.44 -0.74 -0.41
C LEU A 73 -5.52 -0.03 -1.22
N PRO A 74 -6.14 1.07 -0.76
CA PRO A 74 -7.13 1.76 -1.58
C PRO A 74 -6.58 2.24 -2.92
N HIS A 75 -5.37 2.79 -2.92
CA HIS A 75 -4.72 3.25 -4.15
C HIS A 75 -4.48 2.08 -5.12
N LEU A 76 -3.94 0.98 -4.61
CA LEU A 76 -3.64 -0.19 -5.43
C LEU A 76 -4.91 -0.88 -5.90
N TRP A 77 -5.92 -0.96 -5.03
CA TRP A 77 -7.23 -1.52 -5.34
C TRP A 77 -7.89 -0.77 -6.50
N ASN A 78 -7.83 0.57 -6.46
CA ASN A 78 -8.44 1.40 -7.50
C ASN A 78 -7.81 1.21 -8.87
N GLN A 79 -6.63 0.62 -8.95
CA GLN A 79 -5.99 0.32 -10.23
C GLN A 79 -6.57 -0.93 -10.89
N ILE A 80 -7.17 -1.83 -10.13
CA ILE A 80 -7.61 -3.12 -10.64
C ILE A 80 -9.13 -3.29 -10.70
N ILE A 81 -9.88 -2.48 -9.96
CA ILE A 81 -11.33 -2.67 -9.86
C ILE A 81 -12.05 -1.32 -9.82
N GLU A 82 -13.21 -1.29 -10.45
CA GLU A 82 -14.13 -0.17 -10.38
C GLU A 82 -15.47 -0.69 -9.84
N VAL A 83 -15.95 -0.10 -8.74
CA VAL A 83 -17.18 -0.52 -8.08
C VAL A 83 -18.25 0.56 -8.26
N ASN A 84 -19.35 0.20 -8.84
CA ASN A 84 -20.47 1.09 -9.12
C ASN A 84 -21.75 0.59 -8.43
N ASN A 85 -22.64 1.52 -8.11
CA ASN A 85 -23.99 1.21 -7.65
C ASN A 85 -24.10 0.37 -6.38
N LEU A 86 -23.05 0.29 -5.60
CA LEU A 86 -23.07 -0.38 -4.30
C LEU A 86 -23.16 0.67 -3.19
N LYS A 87 -24.13 0.49 -2.32
CA LYS A 87 -24.34 1.39 -1.19
C LYS A 87 -24.24 0.64 0.13
#